data_b06005787135639cc5cc463e54b9658b
#
_entry.id   b06005787135639cc5cc463e54b9658b
#
_cell.length_a   1.000
_cell.length_b   1.000
_cell.length_c   1.000
_cell.angle_alpha   90.00
_cell.angle_beta   90.00
_cell.angle_gamma   90.00
#
_symmetry.space_group_name_H-M   'P 1'
#
loop_
_entity.id
_entity.type
_entity.pdbx_description
1 polymer ?
#
loop_
_entity_poly.entity_id
_entity_poly.type
_entity_poly.pdbx_seq_one_letter_code
_entity_poly.pdbx_strand_id
1 'polypeptide(L)'
;MNGLQVTALRIDYDGHRLLDGVHLTVAPHEIVALLGPSGSGKSSLLRCIAGVQQPQRGVISWDGTEITRTPAHLRRIGLVFQDPLLFPHRDVAGNVSFGMEQDRAAARDRQARTRELLDLVGLAGFEGRDVATLSGGEAQRVALARALAPAPRLLLLDEPFGALDRDLRDRLALDVRDLLHSQGIPAIHVTHDRAEADLVADRVVTLADLHGGA
;
A
#
# COMPACT_ATOMS: atom_id res chain seq x y z
N MET A 1 -2.99 -20.09 8.50
CA MET A 1 -3.06 -18.62 8.63
C MET A 1 -3.88 -18.13 7.46
N ASN A 2 -4.87 -17.28 7.68
CA ASN A 2 -5.85 -16.98 6.64
C ASN A 2 -5.60 -15.64 5.91
N GLY A 3 -4.63 -14.84 6.34
CA GLY A 3 -4.32 -13.53 5.75
C GLY A 3 -5.50 -12.54 5.82
N LEU A 4 -5.64 -11.69 4.79
CA LEU A 4 -6.76 -10.75 4.66
C LEU A 4 -7.99 -11.44 4.09
N GLN A 5 -9.15 -11.16 4.68
CA GLN A 5 -10.46 -11.52 4.12
C GLN A 5 -11.38 -10.29 4.15
N VAL A 6 -11.98 -10.01 3.01
CA VAL A 6 -13.04 -9.01 2.83
C VAL A 6 -14.29 -9.74 2.40
N THR A 7 -15.40 -9.54 3.12
CA THR A 7 -16.66 -10.28 2.88
C THR A 7 -17.83 -9.33 2.73
N ALA A 8 -18.54 -9.42 1.61
CA ALA A 8 -19.76 -8.68 1.30
C ALA A 8 -19.63 -7.17 1.56
N LEU A 9 -18.46 -6.58 1.21
CA LEU A 9 -18.18 -5.18 1.49
C LEU A 9 -19.02 -4.27 0.59
N ARG A 10 -19.65 -3.27 1.22
CA ARG A 10 -20.34 -2.19 0.52
C ARG A 10 -19.71 -0.85 0.86
N ILE A 11 -19.46 -0.05 -0.18
CA ILE A 11 -18.92 1.31 -0.07
C ILE A 11 -19.84 2.24 -0.85
N ASP A 12 -20.36 3.26 -0.18
CA ASP A 12 -21.10 4.36 -0.80
C ASP A 12 -20.20 5.62 -0.79
N TYR A 13 -20.32 6.45 -1.83
CA TYR A 13 -19.61 7.72 -1.96
C TYR A 13 -20.58 8.79 -2.46
N ASP A 14 -20.68 9.93 -1.76
CA ASP A 14 -21.61 11.03 -2.04
C ASP A 14 -23.06 10.58 -2.25
N GLY A 15 -23.51 9.63 -1.43
CA GLY A 15 -24.87 9.09 -1.50
C GLY A 15 -25.08 8.06 -2.64
N HIS A 16 -24.09 7.80 -3.46
CA HIS A 16 -24.13 6.81 -4.52
C HIS A 16 -23.39 5.53 -4.13
N ARG A 17 -23.95 4.39 -4.53
CA ARG A 17 -23.31 3.10 -4.34
C ARG A 17 -22.12 2.99 -5.28
N LEU A 18 -20.91 2.89 -4.69
CA LEU A 18 -19.68 2.72 -5.45
C LEU A 18 -19.30 1.25 -5.59
N LEU A 19 -19.36 0.50 -4.48
CA LEU A 19 -19.12 -0.96 -4.46
C LEU A 19 -20.21 -1.65 -3.63
N ASP A 20 -20.60 -2.86 -4.01
CA ASP A 20 -21.57 -3.66 -3.27
C ASP A 20 -21.28 -5.16 -3.39
N GLY A 21 -21.27 -5.85 -2.26
CA GLY A 21 -21.05 -7.29 -2.20
C GLY A 21 -19.63 -7.72 -2.60
N VAL A 22 -18.62 -6.88 -2.33
CA VAL A 22 -17.22 -7.20 -2.69
C VAL A 22 -16.65 -8.27 -1.77
N HIS A 23 -16.03 -9.28 -2.39
CA HIS A 23 -15.27 -10.33 -1.71
C HIS A 23 -13.84 -10.34 -2.23
N LEU A 24 -12.86 -10.33 -1.30
CA LEU A 24 -11.44 -10.41 -1.64
C LEU A 24 -10.69 -11.17 -0.55
N THR A 25 -9.81 -12.06 -0.96
CA THR A 25 -8.87 -12.73 -0.05
C THR A 25 -7.46 -12.44 -0.52
N VAL A 26 -6.53 -12.27 0.43
CA VAL A 26 -5.09 -12.21 0.18
C VAL A 26 -4.43 -13.18 1.16
N ALA A 27 -3.79 -14.20 0.62
CA ALA A 27 -3.09 -15.19 1.43
C ALA A 27 -1.81 -14.58 2.06
N PRO A 28 -1.25 -15.18 3.12
CA PRO A 28 0.08 -14.81 3.59
C PRO A 28 1.10 -14.90 2.46
N HIS A 29 1.97 -13.89 2.36
CA HIS A 29 3.02 -13.76 1.34
C HIS A 29 2.53 -13.54 -0.10
N GLU A 30 1.22 -13.43 -0.34
CA GLU A 30 0.65 -13.26 -1.68
C GLU A 30 0.61 -11.77 -2.06
N ILE A 31 1.01 -11.45 -3.28
CA ILE A 31 0.82 -10.15 -3.91
C ILE A 31 -0.34 -10.27 -4.91
N VAL A 32 -1.44 -9.55 -4.65
CA VAL A 32 -2.62 -9.51 -5.51
C VAL A 32 -2.66 -8.19 -6.25
N ALA A 33 -2.65 -8.21 -7.59
CA ALA A 33 -2.95 -7.01 -8.37
C ALA A 33 -4.46 -6.86 -8.59
N LEU A 34 -4.97 -5.66 -8.34
CA LEU A 34 -6.37 -5.29 -8.58
C LEU A 34 -6.45 -4.33 -9.78
N LEU A 35 -6.97 -4.83 -10.88
CA LEU A 35 -7.19 -4.07 -12.11
C LEU A 35 -8.60 -3.50 -12.17
N GLY A 36 -8.72 -2.37 -12.83
CA GLY A 36 -10.02 -1.75 -13.14
C GLY A 36 -9.88 -0.31 -13.62
N PRO A 37 -10.92 0.25 -14.24
CA PRO A 37 -10.90 1.62 -14.74
C PRO A 37 -10.77 2.63 -13.58
N SER A 38 -10.30 3.85 -13.91
CA SER A 38 -10.27 4.95 -12.95
C SER A 38 -11.69 5.26 -12.44
N GLY A 39 -11.81 5.63 -11.16
CA GLY A 39 -13.10 5.93 -10.54
C GLY A 39 -13.96 4.70 -10.18
N SER A 40 -13.51 3.48 -10.42
CA SER A 40 -14.29 2.26 -10.14
C SER A 40 -14.38 1.85 -8.66
N GLY A 41 -13.69 2.55 -7.76
CA GLY A 41 -13.75 2.27 -6.31
C GLY A 41 -12.54 1.52 -5.73
N LYS A 42 -11.51 1.23 -6.51
CA LYS A 42 -10.29 0.52 -6.04
C LYS A 42 -9.63 1.23 -4.86
N SER A 43 -9.39 2.54 -4.99
CA SER A 43 -8.81 3.37 -3.91
C SER A 43 -9.69 3.38 -2.66
N SER A 44 -11.02 3.42 -2.81
CA SER A 44 -11.97 3.35 -1.70
C SER A 44 -11.90 1.99 -0.99
N LEU A 45 -11.76 0.90 -1.75
CA LEU A 45 -11.54 -0.43 -1.18
C LEU A 45 -10.25 -0.47 -0.35
N LEU A 46 -9.13 0.03 -0.88
CA LEU A 46 -7.87 0.10 -0.13
C LEU A 46 -8.01 0.95 1.14
N ARG A 47 -8.68 2.10 1.06
CA ARG A 47 -8.93 2.97 2.23
C ARG A 47 -9.77 2.28 3.31
N CYS A 48 -10.77 1.48 2.91
CA CYS A 48 -11.55 0.68 3.86
C CYS A 48 -10.69 -0.41 4.51
N ILE A 49 -9.85 -1.12 3.75
CA ILE A 49 -8.94 -2.14 4.27
C ILE A 49 -7.91 -1.51 5.22
N ALA A 50 -7.36 -0.35 4.88
CA ALA A 50 -6.45 0.41 5.74
C ALA A 50 -7.10 0.98 7.00
N GLY A 51 -8.44 1.11 7.04
CA GLY A 51 -9.18 1.73 8.16
C GLY A 51 -9.23 3.25 8.14
N VAL A 52 -8.87 3.85 7.01
CA VAL A 52 -8.97 5.30 6.75
C VAL A 52 -10.42 5.70 6.43
N GLN A 53 -11.18 4.77 5.84
CA GLN A 53 -12.60 4.92 5.52
C GLN A 53 -13.39 3.75 6.13
N GLN A 54 -14.62 4.02 6.59
CA GLN A 54 -15.50 2.96 7.06
C GLN A 54 -16.42 2.49 5.94
N PRO A 55 -16.58 1.17 5.74
CA PRO A 55 -17.57 0.64 4.81
C PRO A 55 -18.98 0.78 5.40
N GLN A 56 -20.00 0.85 4.53
CA GLN A 56 -21.41 0.87 4.96
C GLN A 56 -21.88 -0.50 5.44
N ARG A 57 -21.35 -1.58 4.83
CA ARG A 57 -21.65 -2.98 5.19
C ARG A 57 -20.45 -3.87 4.91
N GLY A 58 -20.50 -5.10 5.42
CA GLY A 58 -19.50 -6.10 5.20
C GLY A 58 -18.46 -6.16 6.32
N VAL A 59 -17.59 -7.14 6.23
CA VAL A 59 -16.59 -7.45 7.25
C VAL A 59 -15.19 -7.50 6.63
N ILE A 60 -14.23 -6.90 7.30
CA ILE A 60 -12.80 -7.02 7.00
C ILE A 60 -12.17 -7.76 8.16
N SER A 61 -11.48 -8.85 7.90
CA SER A 61 -10.78 -9.64 8.91
C SER A 61 -9.35 -9.93 8.52
N TRP A 62 -8.50 -10.12 9.52
CA TRP A 62 -7.12 -10.53 9.40
C TRP A 62 -6.87 -11.75 10.28
N ASP A 63 -6.42 -12.84 9.70
CA ASP A 63 -6.22 -14.14 10.38
C ASP A 63 -7.44 -14.56 11.20
N GLY A 64 -8.65 -14.36 10.67
CA GLY A 64 -9.92 -14.68 11.32
C GLY A 64 -10.40 -13.66 12.36
N THR A 65 -9.59 -12.64 12.69
CA THR A 65 -10.00 -11.56 13.61
C THR A 65 -10.60 -10.41 12.84
N GLU A 66 -11.82 -10.00 13.19
CA GLU A 66 -12.46 -8.83 12.56
C GLU A 66 -11.72 -7.55 12.92
N ILE A 67 -11.39 -6.76 11.89
CA ILE A 67 -10.70 -5.46 12.00
C ILE A 67 -11.50 -4.30 11.39
N THR A 68 -12.76 -4.53 10.98
CA THR A 68 -13.58 -3.53 10.27
C THR A 68 -13.63 -2.19 11.00
N ARG A 69 -13.79 -2.22 12.33
CA ARG A 69 -13.86 -1.01 13.17
C ARG A 69 -12.55 -0.66 13.88
N THR A 70 -11.49 -1.43 13.66
CA THR A 70 -10.18 -1.14 14.24
C THR A 70 -9.62 0.14 13.61
N PRO A 71 -9.17 1.13 14.40
CA PRO A 71 -8.51 2.33 13.89
C PRO A 71 -7.29 2.02 13.02
N ALA A 72 -7.04 2.83 11.98
CA ALA A 72 -5.98 2.59 11.01
C ALA A 72 -4.59 2.34 11.64
N HIS A 73 -4.20 3.15 12.64
CA HIS A 73 -2.90 3.04 13.31
C HIS A 73 -2.70 1.74 14.10
N LEU A 74 -3.79 1.04 14.44
CA LEU A 74 -3.74 -0.26 15.13
C LEU A 74 -3.76 -1.45 14.16
N ARG A 75 -4.05 -1.21 12.87
CA ARG A 75 -4.13 -2.29 11.88
C ARG A 75 -2.77 -2.79 11.40
N ARG A 76 -1.70 -2.03 11.59
CA ARG A 76 -0.36 -2.34 11.07
C ARG A 76 -0.37 -2.60 9.55
N ILE A 77 -1.17 -1.86 8.81
CA ILE A 77 -1.31 -1.93 7.36
C ILE A 77 -0.66 -0.69 6.76
N GLY A 78 0.32 -0.88 5.89
CA GLY A 78 0.91 0.21 5.11
C GLY A 78 0.00 0.61 3.96
N LEU A 79 -0.12 1.90 3.69
CA LEU A 79 -0.87 2.41 2.54
C LEU A 79 -0.04 3.48 1.83
N VAL A 80 0.21 3.23 0.55
CA VAL A 80 0.77 4.21 -0.39
C VAL A 80 -0.37 4.75 -1.21
N PHE A 81 -0.64 6.04 -1.09
CA PHE A 81 -1.65 6.74 -1.88
C PHE A 81 -1.13 7.09 -3.27
N GLN A 82 -2.02 7.32 -4.20
CA GLN A 82 -1.71 7.85 -5.53
C GLN A 82 -0.96 9.19 -5.43
N ASP A 83 -1.41 10.11 -4.55
CA ASP A 83 -0.65 11.29 -4.15
C ASP A 83 0.28 10.92 -2.98
N PRO A 84 1.57 11.30 -2.99
CA PRO A 84 2.53 10.85 -1.99
C PRO A 84 2.25 11.32 -0.55
N LEU A 85 1.51 12.43 -0.37
CA LEU A 85 1.07 12.97 0.93
C LEU A 85 2.22 12.98 1.98
N LEU A 86 3.38 13.51 1.60
CA LEU A 86 4.52 13.66 2.51
C LEU A 86 4.26 14.73 3.56
N PHE A 87 4.88 14.58 4.73
CA PHE A 87 4.84 15.58 5.80
C PHE A 87 5.75 16.75 5.43
N PRO A 88 5.21 17.95 5.15
CA PRO A 88 6.02 19.06 4.62
C PRO A 88 6.97 19.68 5.65
N HIS A 89 6.76 19.41 6.93
CA HIS A 89 7.59 19.88 8.04
C HIS A 89 8.71 18.91 8.43
N ARG A 90 8.88 17.82 7.68
CA ARG A 90 9.92 16.81 7.87
C ARG A 90 10.76 16.68 6.61
N ASP A 91 12.05 16.41 6.78
CA ASP A 91 12.90 15.98 5.68
C ASP A 91 12.56 14.57 5.19
N VAL A 92 13.28 14.07 4.20
CA VAL A 92 13.08 12.74 3.63
C VAL A 92 13.24 11.65 4.70
N ALA A 93 14.32 11.70 5.50
CA ALA A 93 14.54 10.71 6.56
C ALA A 93 13.44 10.74 7.62
N GLY A 94 12.99 11.91 8.03
CA GLY A 94 11.91 12.09 8.97
C GLY A 94 10.56 11.59 8.44
N ASN A 95 10.31 11.70 7.13
CA ASN A 95 9.15 11.09 6.51
C ASN A 95 9.22 9.56 6.56
N VAL A 96 10.33 8.97 6.12
CA VAL A 96 10.50 7.50 6.09
C VAL A 96 10.44 6.92 7.50
N SER A 97 11.12 7.53 8.47
CA SER A 97 11.20 7.00 9.84
C SER A 97 9.91 7.18 10.65
N PHE A 98 8.95 7.98 10.20
CA PHE A 98 7.76 8.35 10.97
C PHE A 98 6.99 7.15 11.54
N GLY A 99 6.76 6.12 10.74
CA GLY A 99 6.03 4.93 11.19
C GLY A 99 6.77 4.09 12.23
N MET A 100 8.09 4.26 12.31
CA MET A 100 8.95 3.55 13.28
C MET A 100 9.14 4.32 14.60
N GLU A 101 8.67 5.57 14.71
CA GLU A 101 8.84 6.39 15.92
C GLU A 101 8.12 5.83 17.14
N GLN A 102 7.03 5.10 16.91
CA GLN A 102 6.25 4.46 17.98
C GLN A 102 6.83 3.12 18.43
N ASP A 103 7.70 2.51 17.62
CA ASP A 103 8.38 1.29 18.00
C ASP A 103 9.55 1.62 18.94
N ARG A 104 9.77 0.74 19.95
CA ARG A 104 10.88 0.86 20.89
C ARG A 104 12.27 0.59 20.27
N ALA A 105 12.35 0.48 18.94
CA ALA A 105 13.62 0.29 18.24
C ALA A 105 14.59 1.44 18.52
N ALA A 106 15.86 1.11 18.68
CA ALA A 106 16.90 2.11 18.90
C ALA A 106 16.96 3.10 17.72
N ALA A 107 17.30 4.36 18.00
CA ALA A 107 17.44 5.38 16.96
C ALA A 107 18.42 4.97 15.84
N ARG A 108 19.47 4.20 16.21
CA ARG A 108 20.46 3.65 15.27
C ARG A 108 19.81 2.66 14.29
N ASP A 109 18.93 1.80 14.77
CA ASP A 109 18.25 0.79 13.93
C ASP A 109 17.27 1.47 12.97
N ARG A 110 16.54 2.50 13.43
CA ARG A 110 15.68 3.32 12.59
C ARG A 110 16.46 4.02 11.47
N GLN A 111 17.64 4.57 11.80
CA GLN A 111 18.49 5.23 10.81
C GLN A 111 19.03 4.25 9.77
N ALA A 112 19.45 3.06 10.19
CA ALA A 112 19.92 2.01 9.30
C ALA A 112 18.81 1.56 8.35
N ARG A 113 17.61 1.30 8.89
CA ARG A 113 16.44 0.91 8.10
C ARG A 113 16.01 2.01 7.12
N THR A 114 16.07 3.27 7.53
CA THR A 114 15.77 4.41 6.65
C THR A 114 16.72 4.46 5.45
N ARG A 115 18.01 4.27 5.65
CA ARG A 115 19.01 4.25 4.58
C ARG A 115 18.77 3.07 3.63
N GLU A 116 18.60 1.87 4.17
CA GLU A 116 18.29 0.66 3.40
C GLU A 116 17.10 0.88 2.46
N LEU A 117 16.01 1.48 2.96
CA LEU A 117 14.83 1.73 2.17
C LEU A 117 15.02 2.86 1.14
N LEU A 118 15.79 3.89 1.48
CA LEU A 118 16.13 4.93 0.50
C LEU A 118 17.04 4.39 -0.59
N ASP A 119 17.98 3.51 -0.28
CA ASP A 119 18.80 2.83 -1.28
C ASP A 119 17.95 1.95 -2.19
N LEU A 120 17.01 1.17 -1.63
CA LEU A 120 16.07 0.33 -2.37
C LEU A 120 15.26 1.14 -3.40
N VAL A 121 14.75 2.31 -2.99
CA VAL A 121 13.95 3.15 -3.91
C VAL A 121 14.80 4.09 -4.77
N GLY A 122 16.14 3.90 -4.80
CA GLY A 122 17.07 4.69 -5.62
C GLY A 122 17.17 6.16 -5.22
N LEU A 123 17.10 6.44 -3.90
CA LEU A 123 17.22 7.76 -3.29
C LEU A 123 18.32 7.82 -2.24
N ALA A 124 19.42 7.04 -2.44
CA ALA A 124 20.61 7.10 -1.59
C ALA A 124 21.12 8.54 -1.45
N GLY A 125 21.41 8.97 -0.22
CA GLY A 125 21.92 10.31 0.06
C GLY A 125 20.87 11.42 0.10
N PHE A 126 19.57 11.07 0.04
CA PHE A 126 18.49 12.07 0.10
C PHE A 126 17.99 12.34 1.52
N GLU A 127 18.56 11.73 2.54
CA GLU A 127 18.08 11.72 3.93
C GLU A 127 17.70 13.11 4.46
N GLY A 128 18.60 14.08 4.30
CA GLY A 128 18.41 15.46 4.79
C GLY A 128 17.72 16.40 3.81
N ARG A 129 17.20 15.90 2.70
CA ARG A 129 16.60 16.74 1.66
C ARG A 129 15.20 17.20 2.06
N ASP A 130 14.89 18.45 1.76
CA ASP A 130 13.54 19.00 1.93
C ASP A 130 12.58 18.37 0.92
N VAL A 131 11.46 17.83 1.41
CA VAL A 131 10.46 17.17 0.55
C VAL A 131 9.80 18.11 -0.46
N ALA A 132 9.78 19.41 -0.20
CA ALA A 132 9.27 20.42 -1.13
C ALA A 132 10.14 20.53 -2.40
N THR A 133 11.38 20.06 -2.38
CA THR A 133 12.32 20.09 -3.51
C THR A 133 12.27 18.83 -4.37
N LEU A 134 11.47 17.84 -4.00
CA LEU A 134 11.37 16.57 -4.70
C LEU A 134 10.51 16.69 -5.95
N SER A 135 10.89 16.00 -7.01
CA SER A 135 9.99 15.71 -8.13
C SER A 135 8.83 14.80 -7.69
N GLY A 136 7.75 14.74 -8.46
CA GLY A 136 6.61 13.87 -8.15
C GLY A 136 7.02 12.39 -8.00
N GLY A 137 7.90 11.91 -8.89
CA GLY A 137 8.41 10.53 -8.82
C GLY A 137 9.33 10.28 -7.61
N GLU A 138 10.17 11.25 -7.21
CA GLU A 138 10.97 11.15 -5.98
C GLU A 138 10.08 11.14 -4.74
N ALA A 139 9.07 12.02 -4.69
CA ALA A 139 8.11 12.06 -3.59
C ALA A 139 7.33 10.74 -3.45
N GLN A 140 6.93 10.12 -4.57
CA GLN A 140 6.25 8.82 -4.57
C GLN A 140 7.14 7.70 -4.02
N ARG A 141 8.43 7.69 -4.40
CA ARG A 141 9.40 6.73 -3.87
C ARG A 141 9.67 6.92 -2.36
N VAL A 142 9.69 8.15 -1.87
CA VAL A 142 9.76 8.43 -0.42
C VAL A 142 8.51 7.92 0.29
N ALA A 143 7.30 8.11 -0.27
CA ALA A 143 6.06 7.60 0.30
C ALA A 143 6.03 6.06 0.37
N LEU A 144 6.58 5.39 -0.63
CA LEU A 144 6.75 3.94 -0.64
C LEU A 144 7.72 3.48 0.46
N ALA A 145 8.90 4.09 0.57
CA ALA A 145 9.86 3.81 1.64
C ALA A 145 9.23 4.02 3.03
N ARG A 146 8.46 5.11 3.23
CA ARG A 146 7.72 5.39 4.46
C ARG A 146 6.72 4.30 4.83
N ALA A 147 5.99 3.76 3.84
CA ALA A 147 5.00 2.71 4.08
C ALA A 147 5.64 1.36 4.43
N LEU A 148 6.84 1.08 3.90
CA LEU A 148 7.62 -0.13 4.16
C LEU A 148 8.39 -0.09 5.49
N ALA A 149 8.72 1.10 5.98
CA ALA A 149 9.62 1.28 7.12
C ALA A 149 9.16 0.54 8.39
N PRO A 150 7.87 0.57 8.81
CA PRO A 150 7.40 -0.11 10.01
C PRO A 150 7.20 -1.62 9.83
N ALA A 151 7.68 -2.24 8.75
CA ALA A 151 7.44 -3.65 8.42
C ALA A 151 5.95 -4.03 8.58
N PRO A 152 5.07 -3.52 7.72
CA PRO A 152 3.63 -3.74 7.85
C PRO A 152 3.28 -5.21 7.62
N ARG A 153 2.17 -5.68 8.24
CA ARG A 153 1.65 -7.03 7.98
C ARG A 153 0.93 -7.18 6.63
N LEU A 154 0.58 -6.07 5.99
CA LEU A 154 -0.01 -5.97 4.65
C LEU A 154 0.39 -4.62 4.06
N LEU A 155 0.77 -4.58 2.80
CA LEU A 155 1.03 -3.35 2.06
C LEU A 155 -0.08 -3.12 1.02
N LEU A 156 -0.62 -1.91 0.99
CA LEU A 156 -1.61 -1.47 0.02
C LEU A 156 -0.97 -0.38 -0.86
N LEU A 157 -0.99 -0.59 -2.16
CA LEU A 157 -0.35 0.26 -3.15
C LEU A 157 -1.41 0.79 -4.13
N ASP A 158 -1.68 2.09 -4.11
CA ASP A 158 -2.67 2.74 -4.97
C ASP A 158 -1.95 3.49 -6.09
N GLU A 159 -1.80 2.87 -7.26
CA GLU A 159 -1.07 3.36 -8.44
C GLU A 159 0.34 3.91 -8.09
N PRO A 160 1.18 3.14 -7.36
CA PRO A 160 2.39 3.65 -6.71
C PRO A 160 3.47 4.10 -7.71
N PHE A 161 3.40 3.68 -8.95
CA PHE A 161 4.42 3.91 -9.95
C PHE A 161 3.96 4.82 -11.10
N GLY A 162 2.74 5.35 -11.04
CA GLY A 162 2.12 6.13 -12.13
C GLY A 162 2.88 7.40 -12.54
N ALA A 163 3.66 8.00 -11.63
CA ALA A 163 4.46 9.20 -11.88
C ALA A 163 5.87 8.92 -12.39
N LEU A 164 6.25 7.65 -12.61
CA LEU A 164 7.60 7.25 -13.03
C LEU A 164 7.68 7.01 -14.55
N ASP A 165 8.86 7.23 -15.12
CA ASP A 165 9.18 6.72 -16.44
C ASP A 165 9.18 5.19 -16.46
N ARG A 166 9.06 4.61 -17.66
CA ARG A 166 8.85 3.17 -17.82
C ARG A 166 9.99 2.33 -17.25
N ASP A 167 11.24 2.67 -17.56
CA ASP A 167 12.40 1.85 -17.16
C ASP A 167 12.59 1.86 -15.64
N LEU A 168 12.40 3.02 -15.02
CA LEU A 168 12.47 3.15 -13.56
C LEU A 168 11.30 2.46 -12.88
N ARG A 169 10.09 2.55 -13.46
CA ARG A 169 8.88 1.87 -12.99
C ARG A 169 9.09 0.36 -12.94
N ASP A 170 9.49 -0.25 -14.06
CA ASP A 170 9.65 -1.69 -14.18
C ASP A 170 10.71 -2.21 -13.21
N ARG A 171 11.82 -1.50 -13.05
CA ARG A 171 12.87 -1.84 -12.07
C ARG A 171 12.36 -1.78 -10.65
N LEU A 172 11.76 -0.65 -10.26
CA LEU A 172 11.28 -0.44 -8.89
C LEU A 172 10.15 -1.41 -8.54
N ALA A 173 9.29 -1.73 -9.50
CA ALA A 173 8.24 -2.73 -9.34
C ALA A 173 8.82 -4.11 -8.99
N LEU A 174 9.88 -4.54 -9.68
CA LEU A 174 10.60 -5.78 -9.38
C LEU A 174 11.30 -5.74 -8.02
N ASP A 175 12.02 -4.65 -7.72
CA ASP A 175 12.74 -4.49 -6.45
C ASP A 175 11.76 -4.55 -5.26
N VAL A 176 10.59 -3.91 -5.37
CA VAL A 176 9.54 -3.93 -4.35
C VAL A 176 8.93 -5.33 -4.24
N ARG A 177 8.61 -6.00 -5.34
CA ARG A 177 8.13 -7.38 -5.35
C ARG A 177 9.09 -8.30 -4.59
N ASP A 178 10.38 -8.25 -4.97
CA ASP A 178 11.41 -9.12 -4.39
C ASP A 178 11.60 -8.84 -2.89
N LEU A 179 11.51 -7.56 -2.47
CA LEU A 179 11.51 -7.19 -1.06
C LEU A 179 10.29 -7.77 -0.33
N LEU A 180 9.08 -7.62 -0.87
CA LEU A 180 7.85 -8.13 -0.25
C LEU A 180 7.91 -9.63 -0.08
N HIS A 181 8.35 -10.37 -1.10
CA HIS A 181 8.53 -11.82 -1.01
C HIS A 181 9.60 -12.22 0.01
N SER A 182 10.76 -11.54 0.02
CA SER A 182 11.85 -11.85 0.95
C SER A 182 11.45 -11.61 2.42
N GLN A 183 10.60 -10.61 2.68
CA GLN A 183 10.09 -10.29 4.01
C GLN A 183 8.76 -10.98 4.33
N GLY A 184 8.18 -11.70 3.37
CA GLY A 184 6.90 -12.38 3.52
C GLY A 184 5.72 -11.43 3.75
N ILE A 185 5.79 -10.21 3.22
CA ILE A 185 4.74 -9.19 3.36
C ILE A 185 3.75 -9.35 2.20
N PRO A 186 2.49 -9.74 2.45
CA PRO A 186 1.46 -9.74 1.42
C PRO A 186 1.11 -8.31 0.99
N ALA A 187 0.62 -8.18 -0.26
CA ALA A 187 0.25 -6.87 -0.77
C ALA A 187 -1.00 -6.89 -1.66
N ILE A 188 -1.68 -5.74 -1.74
CA ILE A 188 -2.64 -5.43 -2.79
C ILE A 188 -2.07 -4.29 -3.62
N HIS A 189 -1.86 -4.54 -4.89
CA HIS A 189 -1.32 -3.59 -5.85
C HIS A 189 -2.41 -3.14 -6.83
N VAL A 190 -2.86 -1.91 -6.69
CA VAL A 190 -3.84 -1.31 -7.61
C VAL A 190 -3.10 -0.65 -8.75
N THR A 191 -3.46 -1.03 -9.97
CA THR A 191 -2.97 -0.41 -11.20
C THR A 191 -4.03 -0.49 -12.29
N HIS A 192 -3.90 0.32 -13.32
CA HIS A 192 -4.66 0.20 -14.57
C HIS A 192 -3.81 -0.40 -15.70
N ASP A 193 -2.52 -0.63 -15.46
CA ASP A 193 -1.58 -1.22 -16.42
C ASP A 193 -1.45 -2.74 -16.19
N ARG A 194 -1.89 -3.51 -17.20
CA ARG A 194 -1.83 -4.97 -17.16
C ARG A 194 -0.40 -5.50 -17.10
N ALA A 195 0.54 -4.86 -17.82
CA ALA A 195 1.93 -5.31 -17.84
C ALA A 195 2.58 -5.11 -16.46
N GLU A 196 2.28 -4.00 -15.77
CA GLU A 196 2.72 -3.76 -14.40
C GLU A 196 2.13 -4.80 -13.43
N ALA A 197 0.85 -5.11 -13.57
CA ALA A 197 0.19 -6.13 -12.73
C ALA A 197 0.84 -7.51 -12.89
N ASP A 198 1.08 -7.94 -14.14
CA ASP A 198 1.71 -9.23 -14.45
C ASP A 198 3.19 -9.31 -14.00
N LEU A 199 3.87 -8.15 -13.88
CA LEU A 199 5.25 -8.07 -13.42
C LEU A 199 5.37 -8.26 -11.89
N VAL A 200 4.40 -7.74 -11.13
CA VAL A 200 4.50 -7.64 -9.66
C VAL A 200 3.73 -8.74 -8.94
N ALA A 201 2.58 -9.17 -9.45
CA ALA A 201 1.62 -9.94 -8.69
C ALA A 201 1.72 -11.45 -8.92
N ASP A 202 1.43 -12.21 -7.86
CA ASP A 202 1.22 -13.66 -7.93
C ASP A 202 -0.15 -13.99 -8.53
N ARG A 203 -1.13 -13.11 -8.31
CA ARG A 203 -2.50 -13.22 -8.81
C ARG A 203 -3.04 -11.87 -9.24
N VAL A 204 -3.68 -11.85 -10.41
CA VAL A 204 -4.34 -10.65 -10.94
C VAL A 204 -5.85 -10.87 -10.90
N VAL A 205 -6.57 -9.91 -10.33
CA VAL A 205 -8.03 -9.87 -10.27
C VAL A 205 -8.54 -8.56 -10.82
N THR A 206 -9.75 -8.57 -11.36
CA THR A 206 -10.45 -7.33 -11.71
C THR A 206 -11.50 -7.01 -10.64
N LEU A 207 -11.93 -5.75 -10.60
CA LEU A 207 -13.00 -5.38 -9.67
C LEU A 207 -14.31 -6.16 -9.96
N ALA A 208 -14.54 -6.54 -11.21
CA ALA A 208 -15.70 -7.36 -11.61
C ALA A 208 -15.64 -8.77 -10.99
N ASP A 209 -14.46 -9.36 -10.88
CA ASP A 209 -14.27 -10.69 -10.28
C ASP A 209 -14.59 -10.71 -8.78
N LEU A 210 -14.57 -9.53 -8.13
CA LEU A 210 -14.84 -9.39 -6.71
C LEU A 210 -16.35 -9.29 -6.40
N HIS A 211 -17.18 -9.06 -7.41
CA HIS A 211 -18.64 -9.06 -7.31
C HIS A 211 -19.17 -10.43 -7.70
N GLY A 212 -19.49 -11.31 -6.75
CA GLY A 212 -20.16 -12.56 -7.12
C GLY A 212 -19.61 -13.85 -6.55
N GLY A 213 -18.86 -13.79 -5.50
CA GLY A 213 -18.57 -14.96 -4.67
C GLY A 213 -19.78 -15.30 -3.81
N ALA A 214 -20.74 -16.05 -4.34
CA ALA A 214 -21.78 -16.72 -3.58
C ALA A 214 -21.27 -18.09 -3.17
#